data_cd685cd77f7011d3ae98080709fe4ca3
#
_entry.id   cd685cd77f7011d3ae98080709fe4ca3
#
_cell.length_a   1.000
_cell.length_b   1.000
_cell.length_c   1.000
_cell.angle_alpha   90.00
_cell.angle_beta   90.00
_cell.angle_gamma   90.00
#
_symmetry.space_group_name_H-M   'P 1'
#
loop_
_entity.id
_entity.type
_entity.pdbx_description
1 polymer ?
#
loop_
_entity_poly.entity_id
_entity_poly.type
_entity_poly.pdbx_seq_one_letter_code
_entity_poly.pdbx_strand_id
1 'polypeptide(L)'
;MSVTTAKLASMKAAGEQIVMVTAYDFPSARAAEKAGVDMVLVGDSGANVVLGYDTTAEVSMDEMLTMAAAARRGTKTAFLVCDVPFGSTEVSDEQAVETAVRFVKEAGADAVKLEGGNPRRLSRIRAIVDAGIPVVAHVGLTPQTAVALGGMRAQGRTAETASRFVREMFAVQEAGAFCVVVEA
;
A
#
# COMPACT_ATOMS: atom_id res chain seq x y z
N MET A 1 7.76 -21.17 5.71
CA MET A 1 8.69 -20.00 5.74
C MET A 1 7.86 -18.78 5.37
N SER A 2 8.08 -17.65 6.00
CA SER A 2 7.36 -16.41 5.69
C SER A 2 7.80 -15.87 4.33
N VAL A 3 6.87 -15.27 3.59
CA VAL A 3 7.16 -14.54 2.36
C VAL A 3 7.98 -13.29 2.69
N THR A 4 8.97 -12.99 1.85
CA THR A 4 9.87 -11.83 2.01
C THR A 4 9.98 -11.09 0.68
N THR A 5 10.48 -9.86 0.69
CA THR A 5 10.77 -9.10 -0.56
C THR A 5 11.69 -9.89 -1.50
N ALA A 6 12.67 -10.62 -0.97
CA ALA A 6 13.56 -11.48 -1.76
C ALA A 6 12.81 -12.66 -2.42
N LYS A 7 11.85 -13.29 -1.69
CA LYS A 7 11.00 -14.35 -2.28
C LYS A 7 10.12 -13.77 -3.38
N LEU A 8 9.48 -12.62 -3.17
CA LEU A 8 8.64 -11.95 -4.17
C LEU A 8 9.46 -11.58 -5.43
N ALA A 9 10.68 -11.07 -5.26
CA ALA A 9 11.60 -10.79 -6.37
C ALA A 9 11.96 -12.06 -7.15
N SER A 10 12.21 -13.18 -6.45
CA SER A 10 12.49 -14.48 -7.08
C SER A 10 11.28 -15.00 -7.88
N MET A 11 10.06 -14.87 -7.36
CA MET A 11 8.83 -15.26 -8.07
C MET A 11 8.67 -14.45 -9.36
N LYS A 12 8.86 -13.13 -9.28
CA LYS A 12 8.83 -12.26 -10.47
C LYS A 12 9.87 -12.69 -11.51
N ALA A 13 11.10 -12.97 -11.09
CA ALA A 13 12.18 -13.40 -11.99
C ALA A 13 11.88 -14.77 -12.65
N ALA A 14 11.17 -15.65 -11.94
CA ALA A 14 10.71 -16.94 -12.45
C ALA A 14 9.45 -16.86 -13.32
N GLY A 15 8.82 -15.68 -13.44
CA GLY A 15 7.52 -15.54 -14.13
C GLY A 15 6.34 -16.12 -13.34
N GLU A 16 6.51 -16.38 -12.05
CA GLU A 16 5.45 -16.82 -11.15
C GLU A 16 4.54 -15.65 -10.76
N GLN A 17 3.22 -15.89 -10.81
CA GLN A 17 2.26 -14.86 -10.38
C GLN A 17 2.30 -14.70 -8.86
N ILE A 18 2.24 -13.45 -8.41
CA ILE A 18 2.14 -13.08 -7.00
C ILE A 18 0.68 -12.74 -6.72
N VAL A 19 0.07 -13.42 -5.75
CA VAL A 19 -1.33 -13.20 -5.38
C VAL A 19 -1.40 -12.33 -4.13
N MET A 20 -2.00 -11.14 -4.26
CA MET A 20 -2.30 -10.25 -3.15
C MET A 20 -3.82 -10.13 -2.96
N VAL A 21 -4.29 -10.31 -1.72
CA VAL A 21 -5.71 -10.23 -1.37
C VAL A 21 -5.90 -9.23 -0.24
N THR A 22 -6.94 -8.42 -0.32
CA THR A 22 -7.28 -7.45 0.73
C THR A 22 -8.00 -8.14 1.88
N ALA A 23 -7.61 -7.81 3.13
CA ALA A 23 -8.27 -8.29 4.35
C ALA A 23 -8.12 -7.24 5.46
N TYR A 24 -9.20 -7.01 6.22
CA TYR A 24 -9.28 -5.91 7.20
C TYR A 24 -9.37 -6.39 8.66
N ASP A 25 -9.52 -7.70 8.87
CA ASP A 25 -9.75 -8.29 10.19
C ASP A 25 -9.08 -9.68 10.32
N PHE A 26 -9.15 -10.25 11.51
CA PHE A 26 -8.58 -11.55 11.78
C PHE A 26 -9.19 -12.69 10.95
N PRO A 27 -10.53 -12.86 10.83
CA PRO A 27 -11.10 -13.97 10.08
C PRO A 27 -10.82 -13.91 8.58
N SER A 28 -10.90 -12.72 7.95
CA SER A 28 -10.62 -12.56 6.52
C SER A 28 -9.13 -12.78 6.21
N ALA A 29 -8.23 -12.23 7.02
CA ALA A 29 -6.79 -12.44 6.88
C ALA A 29 -6.41 -13.93 7.08
N ARG A 30 -7.04 -14.61 8.05
CA ARG A 30 -6.85 -16.05 8.25
C ARG A 30 -7.38 -16.88 7.08
N ALA A 31 -8.46 -16.47 6.44
CA ALA A 31 -8.98 -17.14 5.25
C ALA A 31 -8.00 -16.98 4.06
N ALA A 32 -7.48 -15.76 3.84
CA ALA A 32 -6.47 -15.48 2.84
C ALA A 32 -5.18 -16.31 3.07
N GLU A 33 -4.69 -16.34 4.30
CA GLU A 33 -3.52 -17.15 4.71
C GLU A 33 -3.74 -18.64 4.40
N LYS A 34 -4.93 -19.19 4.73
CA LYS A 34 -5.26 -20.59 4.44
C LYS A 34 -5.39 -20.88 2.94
N ALA A 35 -5.78 -19.90 2.15
CA ALA A 35 -5.84 -20.01 0.70
C ALA A 35 -4.45 -20.01 0.04
N GLY A 36 -3.39 -19.70 0.81
CA GLY A 36 -2.01 -19.70 0.33
C GLY A 36 -1.65 -18.48 -0.51
N VAL A 37 -2.25 -17.32 -0.22
CA VAL A 37 -1.86 -16.07 -0.90
C VAL A 37 -0.44 -15.65 -0.51
N ASP A 38 0.24 -14.94 -1.39
CA ASP A 38 1.60 -14.47 -1.14
C ASP A 38 1.62 -13.20 -0.29
N MET A 39 0.63 -12.33 -0.48
CA MET A 39 0.52 -11.04 0.20
C MET A 39 -0.89 -10.80 0.71
N VAL A 40 -0.99 -10.14 1.86
CA VAL A 40 -2.24 -9.60 2.40
C VAL A 40 -2.13 -8.09 2.44
N LEU A 41 -3.12 -7.38 1.91
CA LEU A 41 -3.23 -5.93 1.96
C LEU A 41 -4.30 -5.51 2.98
N VAL A 42 -3.93 -4.71 3.95
CA VAL A 42 -4.88 -3.95 4.75
C VAL A 42 -5.06 -2.59 4.08
N GLY A 43 -6.07 -2.51 3.22
CA GLY A 43 -6.38 -1.33 2.43
C GLY A 43 -7.10 -0.26 3.27
N ASP A 44 -6.89 1.01 2.96
CA ASP A 44 -7.71 2.11 3.49
C ASP A 44 -9.17 2.07 2.98
N SER A 45 -9.44 1.28 1.94
CA SER A 45 -10.79 0.89 1.52
C SER A 45 -11.62 0.22 2.62
N GLY A 46 -10.98 -0.24 3.71
CA GLY A 46 -11.65 -0.61 4.95
C GLY A 46 -12.53 0.51 5.53
N ALA A 47 -12.18 1.77 5.28
CA ALA A 47 -13.03 2.94 5.59
C ALA A 47 -14.45 2.76 5.04
N ASN A 48 -14.56 2.42 3.76
CA ASN A 48 -15.85 2.27 3.09
C ASN A 48 -16.53 0.94 3.43
N VAL A 49 -15.80 -0.19 3.31
CA VAL A 49 -16.43 -1.53 3.30
C VAL A 49 -16.59 -2.12 4.70
N VAL A 50 -15.85 -1.63 5.70
CA VAL A 50 -15.91 -2.10 7.09
C VAL A 50 -16.50 -1.05 8.01
N LEU A 51 -16.05 0.21 7.90
CA LEU A 51 -16.43 1.28 8.80
C LEU A 51 -17.62 2.12 8.30
N GLY A 52 -17.95 2.03 6.99
CA GLY A 52 -19.09 2.72 6.38
C GLY A 52 -18.87 4.20 6.11
N TYR A 53 -17.63 4.66 6.03
CA TYR A 53 -17.29 6.02 5.61
C TYR A 53 -17.55 6.22 4.12
N ASP A 54 -17.83 7.45 3.72
CA ASP A 54 -18.09 7.78 2.31
C ASP A 54 -16.80 7.76 1.46
N THR A 55 -15.66 8.10 2.06
CA THR A 55 -14.36 8.13 1.37
C THR A 55 -13.26 7.44 2.18
N THR A 56 -12.21 6.98 1.50
CA THR A 56 -11.02 6.41 2.15
C THR A 56 -10.22 7.49 2.90
N ALA A 57 -10.41 8.76 2.57
CA ALA A 57 -9.70 9.86 3.22
C ALA A 57 -10.15 10.13 4.67
N GLU A 58 -11.28 9.55 5.09
CA GLU A 58 -11.84 9.77 6.44
C GLU A 58 -11.23 8.86 7.51
N VAL A 59 -10.67 7.70 7.11
CA VAL A 59 -10.13 6.75 8.08
C VAL A 59 -8.93 7.32 8.81
N SER A 60 -8.96 7.20 10.12
CA SER A 60 -7.87 7.65 10.98
C SER A 60 -6.70 6.65 11.03
N MET A 61 -5.54 7.12 11.48
CA MET A 61 -4.37 6.27 11.71
C MET A 61 -4.65 5.15 12.73
N ASP A 62 -5.41 5.44 13.78
CA ASP A 62 -5.68 4.47 14.85
C ASP A 62 -6.67 3.38 14.39
N GLU A 63 -7.63 3.71 13.53
CA GLU A 63 -8.51 2.73 12.91
C GLU A 63 -7.75 1.82 11.95
N MET A 64 -6.86 2.38 11.13
CA MET A 64 -5.99 1.60 10.25
C MET A 64 -5.07 0.67 11.05
N LEU A 65 -4.46 1.13 12.12
CA LEU A 65 -3.64 0.29 13.00
C LEU A 65 -4.46 -0.82 13.66
N THR A 66 -5.70 -0.54 14.04
CA THR A 66 -6.61 -1.55 14.61
C THR A 66 -6.91 -2.67 13.62
N MET A 67 -7.26 -2.32 12.38
CA MET A 67 -7.49 -3.28 11.29
C MET A 67 -6.19 -4.05 10.96
N ALA A 68 -5.08 -3.35 10.83
CA ALA A 68 -3.78 -3.94 10.51
C ALA A 68 -3.32 -4.95 11.59
N ALA A 69 -3.42 -4.60 12.86
CA ALA A 69 -3.09 -5.48 13.97
C ALA A 69 -4.02 -6.71 14.02
N ALA A 70 -5.31 -6.55 13.70
CA ALA A 70 -6.25 -7.66 13.59
C ALA A 70 -5.88 -8.60 12.44
N ALA A 71 -5.60 -8.06 11.25
CA ALA A 71 -5.17 -8.82 10.09
C ALA A 71 -3.83 -9.54 10.36
N ARG A 72 -2.86 -8.89 11.01
CA ARG A 72 -1.57 -9.52 11.38
C ARG A 72 -1.75 -10.77 12.22
N ARG A 73 -2.69 -10.76 13.15
CA ARG A 73 -2.96 -11.97 13.97
C ARG A 73 -3.45 -13.15 13.12
N GLY A 74 -4.16 -12.88 12.01
CA GLY A 74 -4.61 -13.87 11.04
C GLY A 74 -3.55 -14.31 10.03
N THR A 75 -2.57 -13.44 9.75
CA THR A 75 -1.51 -13.64 8.75
C THR A 75 -0.25 -14.15 9.42
N LYS A 76 0.28 -15.30 9.00
CA LYS A 76 1.45 -15.95 9.60
C LYS A 76 2.64 -16.04 8.65
N THR A 77 2.39 -16.37 7.38
CA THR A 77 3.42 -16.60 6.38
C THR A 77 3.32 -15.63 5.20
N ALA A 78 2.13 -15.17 4.84
CA ALA A 78 1.95 -14.16 3.80
C ALA A 78 2.55 -12.81 4.21
N PHE A 79 3.01 -12.05 3.22
CA PHE A 79 3.62 -10.73 3.42
C PHE A 79 2.52 -9.68 3.65
N LEU A 80 2.55 -9.01 4.82
CA LEU A 80 1.53 -8.05 5.20
C LEU A 80 1.89 -6.63 4.77
N VAL A 81 1.07 -6.05 3.91
CA VAL A 81 1.14 -4.65 3.47
C VAL A 81 0.02 -3.85 4.11
N CYS A 82 0.30 -2.63 4.57
CA CYS A 82 -0.71 -1.73 5.13
C CYS A 82 -0.72 -0.41 4.40
N ASP A 83 -1.91 0.06 4.01
CA ASP A 83 -2.07 1.40 3.46
C ASP A 83 -1.83 2.45 4.54
N VAL A 84 -1.07 3.48 4.20
CA VAL A 84 -0.98 4.66 5.05
C VAL A 84 -2.21 5.55 4.78
N PRO A 85 -2.98 5.94 5.80
CA PRO A 85 -4.17 6.75 5.60
C PRO A 85 -3.82 8.17 5.16
N PHE A 86 -4.74 8.81 4.44
CA PHE A 86 -4.61 10.20 4.05
C PHE A 86 -4.35 11.12 5.26
N GLY A 87 -3.46 12.08 5.11
CA GLY A 87 -3.07 13.01 6.17
C GLY A 87 -1.88 12.53 7.02
N SER A 88 -1.48 11.26 6.91
CA SER A 88 -0.40 10.69 7.73
C SER A 88 1.01 10.78 7.11
N THR A 89 1.10 11.23 5.84
CA THR A 89 2.39 11.34 5.12
C THR A 89 2.53 12.66 4.34
N GLU A 90 1.54 13.54 4.41
CA GLU A 90 1.44 14.73 3.57
C GLU A 90 2.37 15.85 4.01
N VAL A 91 2.64 15.97 5.32
CA VAL A 91 3.32 17.14 5.92
C VAL A 91 4.82 17.11 5.68
N SER A 92 5.50 15.99 6.01
CA SER A 92 6.96 15.91 5.92
C SER A 92 7.47 14.48 5.74
N ASP A 93 8.76 14.31 5.41
CA ASP A 93 9.42 13.01 5.33
C ASP A 93 9.50 12.34 6.71
N GLU A 94 9.71 13.12 7.75
CA GLU A 94 9.73 12.64 9.15
C GLU A 94 8.37 12.06 9.54
N GLN A 95 7.26 12.76 9.22
CA GLN A 95 5.92 12.25 9.47
C GLN A 95 5.69 10.91 8.74
N ALA A 96 6.13 10.81 7.50
CA ALA A 96 5.98 9.58 6.72
C ALA A 96 6.75 8.40 7.33
N VAL A 97 7.96 8.64 7.81
CA VAL A 97 8.78 7.64 8.53
C VAL A 97 8.12 7.24 9.85
N GLU A 98 7.67 8.21 10.65
CA GLU A 98 6.96 7.95 11.91
C GLU A 98 5.72 7.10 11.68
N THR A 99 4.92 7.42 10.67
CA THR A 99 3.73 6.63 10.28
C THR A 99 4.10 5.20 9.92
N ALA A 100 5.10 5.01 9.07
CA ALA A 100 5.56 3.67 8.66
C ALA A 100 6.09 2.86 9.87
N VAL A 101 6.84 3.50 10.77
CA VAL A 101 7.33 2.88 12.01
C VAL A 101 6.18 2.43 12.91
N ARG A 102 5.10 3.21 13.03
CA ARG A 102 3.90 2.81 13.76
C ARG A 102 3.28 1.54 13.20
N PHE A 103 3.11 1.42 11.88
CA PHE A 103 2.59 0.20 11.25
C PHE A 103 3.47 -1.02 11.54
N VAL A 104 4.79 -0.88 11.45
CA VAL A 104 5.73 -1.97 11.76
C VAL A 104 5.66 -2.37 13.23
N LYS A 105 5.72 -1.40 14.15
CA LYS A 105 5.82 -1.67 15.59
C LYS A 105 4.49 -2.04 16.24
N GLU A 106 3.40 -1.38 15.88
CA GLU A 106 2.10 -1.54 16.55
C GLU A 106 1.24 -2.60 15.86
N ALA A 107 1.37 -2.75 14.54
CA ALA A 107 0.58 -3.69 13.76
C ALA A 107 1.38 -4.87 13.18
N GLY A 108 2.71 -4.85 13.22
CA GLY A 108 3.55 -5.90 12.67
C GLY A 108 3.53 -5.98 11.14
N ALA A 109 3.32 -4.85 10.46
CA ALA A 109 3.37 -4.78 9.01
C ALA A 109 4.77 -5.11 8.48
N ASP A 110 4.83 -5.81 7.34
CA ASP A 110 6.07 -6.09 6.64
C ASP A 110 6.42 -4.97 5.65
N ALA A 111 5.42 -4.21 5.18
CA ALA A 111 5.57 -3.06 4.30
C ALA A 111 4.40 -2.08 4.47
N VAL A 112 4.58 -0.86 3.97
CA VAL A 112 3.50 0.13 3.85
C VAL A 112 3.21 0.45 2.39
N LYS A 113 1.95 0.88 2.07
CA LYS A 113 1.58 1.32 0.72
C LYS A 113 1.26 2.81 0.71
N LEU A 114 1.82 3.54 -0.28
CA LEU A 114 1.63 4.98 -0.47
C LEU A 114 1.06 5.28 -1.86
N GLU A 115 0.07 6.17 -1.91
CA GLU A 115 -0.54 6.64 -3.16
C GLU A 115 0.21 7.83 -3.77
N GLY A 116 0.39 7.77 -5.10
CA GLY A 116 0.92 8.84 -5.94
C GLY A 116 2.40 8.73 -6.27
N GLY A 117 2.78 9.35 -7.40
CA GLY A 117 4.16 9.39 -7.93
C GLY A 117 4.69 10.80 -8.15
N ASN A 118 4.09 11.84 -7.54
CA ASN A 118 4.57 13.21 -7.63
C ASN A 118 5.87 13.41 -6.81
N PRO A 119 6.64 14.50 -7.03
CA PRO A 119 7.93 14.70 -6.37
C PRO A 119 7.89 14.61 -4.84
N ARG A 120 6.82 15.08 -4.20
CA ARG A 120 6.66 14.98 -2.75
C ARG A 120 6.49 13.51 -2.31
N ARG A 121 5.67 12.74 -3.02
CA ARG A 121 5.50 11.30 -2.74
C ARG A 121 6.79 10.52 -2.94
N LEU A 122 7.56 10.84 -3.98
CA LEU A 122 8.88 10.24 -4.19
C LEU A 122 9.83 10.52 -3.02
N SER A 123 9.80 11.72 -2.43
CA SER A 123 10.56 12.04 -1.23
C SER A 123 10.15 11.15 -0.04
N ARG A 124 8.84 11.02 0.20
CA ARG A 124 8.29 10.15 1.28
C ARG A 124 8.71 8.69 1.10
N ILE A 125 8.60 8.17 -0.13
CA ILE A 125 9.01 6.79 -0.45
C ILE A 125 10.49 6.60 -0.12
N ARG A 126 11.37 7.51 -0.57
CA ARG A 126 12.82 7.43 -0.26
C ARG A 126 13.07 7.43 1.25
N ALA A 127 12.47 8.36 1.97
CA ALA A 127 12.68 8.49 3.42
C ALA A 127 12.27 7.21 4.17
N ILE A 128 11.14 6.59 3.81
CA ILE A 128 10.67 5.34 4.42
C ILE A 128 11.61 4.18 4.07
N VAL A 129 12.02 4.08 2.80
CA VAL A 129 12.96 3.04 2.33
C VAL A 129 14.32 3.19 3.01
N ASP A 130 14.84 4.42 3.12
CA ASP A 130 16.10 4.71 3.81
C ASP A 130 16.04 4.39 5.31
N ALA A 131 14.85 4.45 5.92
CA ALA A 131 14.61 3.99 7.27
C ALA A 131 14.53 2.45 7.40
N GLY A 132 14.66 1.70 6.29
CA GLY A 132 14.67 0.24 6.25
C GLY A 132 13.30 -0.41 6.14
N ILE A 133 12.23 0.33 5.83
CA ILE A 133 10.88 -0.19 5.70
C ILE A 133 10.52 -0.35 4.21
N PRO A 134 10.11 -1.56 3.76
CA PRO A 134 9.70 -1.77 2.37
C PRO A 134 8.45 -0.96 2.01
N VAL A 135 8.43 -0.41 0.79
CA VAL A 135 7.32 0.40 0.29
C VAL A 135 6.71 -0.23 -0.96
N VAL A 136 5.39 -0.36 -0.97
CA VAL A 136 4.56 -0.56 -2.16
C VAL A 136 4.08 0.82 -2.61
N ALA A 137 4.34 1.20 -3.85
CA ALA A 137 3.79 2.41 -4.43
C ALA A 137 2.44 2.13 -5.09
N HIS A 138 1.59 3.15 -5.21
CA HIS A 138 0.32 3.07 -5.90
C HIS A 138 0.16 4.25 -6.86
N VAL A 139 0.02 3.97 -8.15
CA VAL A 139 -0.12 4.97 -9.21
C VAL A 139 -1.35 4.71 -10.06
N GLY A 140 -1.81 5.74 -10.76
CA GLY A 140 -3.03 5.69 -11.56
C GLY A 140 -4.17 6.40 -10.86
N LEU A 141 -5.29 5.72 -10.66
CA LEU A 141 -6.35 6.20 -9.79
C LEU A 141 -5.88 6.08 -8.34
N THR A 142 -5.90 7.19 -7.63
CA THR A 142 -5.52 7.28 -6.22
C THR A 142 -6.73 7.75 -5.42
N PRO A 143 -7.49 6.82 -4.78
CA PRO A 143 -8.74 7.14 -4.08
C PRO A 143 -8.62 8.23 -3.02
N GLN A 144 -7.52 8.27 -2.28
CA GLN A 144 -7.27 9.32 -1.27
C GLN A 144 -7.28 10.75 -1.86
N THR A 145 -6.92 10.88 -3.13
CA THR A 145 -6.87 12.18 -3.82
C THR A 145 -7.91 12.29 -4.94
N ALA A 146 -8.93 11.44 -4.95
CA ALA A 146 -9.96 11.39 -6.00
C ALA A 146 -10.61 12.74 -6.26
N VAL A 147 -10.85 13.56 -5.23
CA VAL A 147 -11.40 14.92 -5.38
C VAL A 147 -10.51 15.78 -6.28
N ALA A 148 -9.20 15.74 -6.09
CA ALA A 148 -8.25 16.49 -6.91
C ALA A 148 -8.15 15.93 -8.35
N LEU A 149 -8.46 14.65 -8.55
CA LEU A 149 -8.50 13.99 -9.86
C LEU A 149 -9.84 14.21 -10.60
N GLY A 150 -10.81 14.90 -10.00
CA GLY A 150 -12.14 15.10 -10.55
C GLY A 150 -13.10 13.92 -10.36
N GLY A 151 -12.88 13.12 -9.32
CA GLY A 151 -13.69 11.97 -8.92
C GLY A 151 -13.03 10.62 -9.25
N MET A 152 -13.73 9.55 -8.90
CA MET A 152 -13.33 8.16 -9.18
C MET A 152 -13.52 7.86 -10.67
N ARG A 153 -12.52 8.11 -11.48
CA ARG A 153 -12.57 7.97 -12.93
C ARG A 153 -11.36 7.18 -13.42
N ALA A 154 -11.60 6.32 -14.42
CA ALA A 154 -10.52 5.60 -15.11
C ALA A 154 -9.44 6.56 -15.61
N GLN A 155 -8.22 6.23 -15.30
CA GLN A 155 -7.02 7.01 -15.60
C GLN A 155 -6.31 6.44 -16.83
N GLY A 156 -5.32 7.15 -17.39
CA GLY A 156 -4.51 6.64 -18.50
C GLY A 156 -5.23 6.52 -19.85
N ARG A 157 -6.39 7.14 -20.04
CA ARG A 157 -7.24 6.99 -21.23
C ARG A 157 -6.71 7.71 -22.49
N THR A 158 -5.73 8.56 -22.37
CA THR A 158 -5.06 9.22 -23.50
C THR A 158 -3.58 8.82 -23.52
N ALA A 159 -2.95 8.93 -24.70
CA ALA A 159 -1.51 8.66 -24.83
C ALA A 159 -0.66 9.50 -23.88
N GLU A 160 -1.04 10.76 -23.65
CA GLU A 160 -0.35 11.66 -22.73
C GLU A 160 -0.46 11.17 -21.29
N THR A 161 -1.67 10.85 -20.81
CA THR A 161 -1.89 10.37 -19.44
C THR A 161 -1.30 9.00 -19.21
N ALA A 162 -1.38 8.08 -20.18
CA ALA A 162 -0.72 6.77 -20.12
C ALA A 162 0.81 6.91 -20.03
N SER A 163 1.41 7.78 -20.86
CA SER A 163 2.85 8.06 -20.82
C SER A 163 3.28 8.68 -19.48
N ARG A 164 2.44 9.52 -18.87
CA ARG A 164 2.69 10.05 -17.53
C ARG A 164 2.75 8.92 -16.49
N PHE A 165 1.79 8.01 -16.50
CA PHE A 165 1.78 6.87 -15.56
C PHE A 165 2.99 5.97 -15.70
N VAL A 166 3.42 5.68 -16.93
CA VAL A 166 4.65 4.92 -17.14
C VAL A 166 5.85 5.63 -16.49
N ARG A 167 5.96 6.95 -16.67
CA ARG A 167 7.02 7.71 -15.99
C ARG A 167 6.91 7.68 -14.47
N GLU A 168 5.69 7.79 -13.93
CA GLU A 168 5.44 7.70 -12.49
C GLU A 168 5.83 6.31 -11.94
N MET A 169 5.51 5.22 -12.65
CA MET A 169 5.91 3.85 -12.24
C MET A 169 7.43 3.72 -12.15
N PHE A 170 8.18 4.23 -13.14
CA PHE A 170 9.64 4.22 -13.06
C PHE A 170 10.16 5.13 -11.94
N ALA A 171 9.57 6.30 -11.75
CA ALA A 171 10.00 7.23 -10.71
C ALA A 171 9.80 6.65 -9.29
N VAL A 172 8.69 5.96 -9.02
CA VAL A 172 8.49 5.30 -7.72
C VAL A 172 9.43 4.11 -7.53
N GLN A 173 9.74 3.36 -8.58
CA GLN A 173 10.74 2.30 -8.56
C GLN A 173 12.13 2.87 -8.22
N GLU A 174 12.54 3.96 -8.89
CA GLU A 174 13.81 4.65 -8.62
C GLU A 174 13.86 5.27 -7.21
N ALA A 175 12.70 5.62 -6.64
CA ALA A 175 12.60 6.04 -5.25
C ALA A 175 12.74 4.89 -4.24
N GLY A 176 12.82 3.62 -4.70
CA GLY A 176 13.06 2.45 -3.87
C GLY A 176 11.83 1.59 -3.57
N ALA A 177 10.67 1.90 -4.16
CA ALA A 177 9.50 1.02 -4.02
C ALA A 177 9.80 -0.36 -4.65
N PHE A 178 9.58 -1.44 -3.89
CA PHE A 178 9.84 -2.81 -4.36
C PHE A 178 8.69 -3.39 -5.19
N CYS A 179 7.51 -2.79 -5.07
CA CYS A 179 6.29 -3.21 -5.76
C CYS A 179 5.45 -1.97 -6.11
N VAL A 180 4.69 -2.06 -7.20
CA VAL A 180 3.81 -0.98 -7.66
C VAL A 180 2.42 -1.54 -7.93
N VAL A 181 1.39 -0.95 -7.33
CA VAL A 181 -0.01 -1.13 -7.69
C VAL A 181 -0.33 -0.13 -8.80
N VAL A 182 -0.97 -0.59 -9.86
CA VAL A 182 -1.46 0.25 -10.96
C VAL A 182 -2.97 0.13 -11.01
N GLU A 183 -3.66 1.21 -10.67
CA GLU A 183 -5.11 1.29 -10.70
C GLU A 183 -5.56 2.22 -11.82
N ALA A 184 -6.46 1.75 -12.68
CA ALA A 184 -6.89 2.46 -13.89
C ALA A 184 -8.33 2.98 -13.79
#